data_542d7e6a2ca7a0717344733c72b4f4da
#
_entry.id   542d7e6a2ca7a0717344733c72b4f4da
#
_cell.length_a   1.000
_cell.length_b   1.000
_cell.length_c   1.000
_cell.angle_alpha   90.00
_cell.angle_beta   90.00
_cell.angle_gamma   90.00
#
_symmetry.space_group_name_H-M   'P 1'
#
loop_
_entity.id
_entity.type
_entity.pdbx_description
1 polymer ?
#
loop_
_entity_poly.entity_id
_entity_poly.type
_entity_poly.pdbx_seq_one_letter_code
_entity_poly.pdbx_strand_id
1 'polypeptide(L)'
;MDGAYQKNGLGALVDDRVDEGVFRVDRSIYTDPSIFDAEIERIFEKGWVYLCHESQVSEANCYFASDIGRHPVVVVRQKDKSLSCFINVCSHRGALLTPKKQGKAATLTCRFHGWSYSCDGRCVR
;
A
#
# COMPACT_ATOMS: atom_id res chain seq x y z
N MET A 1 -26.61 -1.77 1.89
CA MET A 1 -26.65 -3.16 1.36
C MET A 1 -25.83 -4.00 2.32
N ASP A 2 -26.51 -4.80 3.14
CA ASP A 2 -25.82 -5.69 4.08
C ASP A 2 -25.28 -6.87 3.27
N GLY A 3 -23.97 -6.81 2.96
CA GLY A 3 -23.30 -7.86 2.22
C GLY A 3 -23.38 -9.21 2.94
N ALA A 4 -23.22 -10.30 2.19
CA ALA A 4 -23.24 -11.68 2.70
C ALA A 4 -22.33 -11.90 3.92
N TYR A 5 -21.30 -11.06 4.06
CA TYR A 5 -20.36 -11.04 5.18
C TYR A 5 -21.01 -10.78 6.54
N GLN A 6 -22.05 -9.94 6.61
CA GLN A 6 -22.65 -9.57 7.91
C GLN A 6 -23.61 -10.63 8.47
N LYS A 7 -24.19 -11.49 7.64
CA LYS A 7 -25.21 -12.46 8.08
C LYS A 7 -24.70 -13.77 8.66
N ASN A 8 -23.57 -14.30 8.18
CA ASN A 8 -23.09 -15.65 8.59
C ASN A 8 -21.57 -15.73 8.87
N GLY A 9 -20.83 -14.61 8.74
CA GLY A 9 -19.36 -14.60 8.83
C GLY A 9 -18.66 -15.23 7.61
N LEU A 10 -17.36 -14.99 7.46
CA LEU A 10 -16.55 -15.50 6.34
C LEU A 10 -16.49 -17.04 6.31
N GLY A 11 -16.58 -17.70 7.47
CA GLY A 11 -16.55 -19.16 7.57
C GLY A 11 -17.68 -19.86 6.82
N ALA A 12 -18.84 -19.21 6.65
CA ALA A 12 -19.94 -19.75 5.89
C ALA A 12 -19.71 -19.75 4.36
N LEU A 13 -18.69 -19.03 3.89
CA LEU A 13 -18.32 -18.94 2.47
C LEU A 13 -17.26 -19.98 2.08
N VAL A 14 -16.78 -20.77 3.04
CA VAL A 14 -15.78 -21.81 2.82
C VAL A 14 -16.36 -23.16 3.20
N ASP A 15 -16.43 -24.08 2.25
CA ASP A 15 -16.79 -25.49 2.46
C ASP A 15 -15.49 -26.31 2.42
N ASP A 16 -14.93 -26.56 3.61
CA ASP A 16 -13.71 -27.35 3.78
C ASP A 16 -14.04 -28.67 4.49
N ARG A 17 -14.06 -29.76 3.71
CA ARG A 17 -14.34 -31.13 4.19
C ARG A 17 -13.13 -32.01 3.90
N VAL A 18 -12.13 -31.89 4.75
CA VAL A 18 -10.83 -32.55 4.59
C VAL A 18 -10.95 -34.04 4.39
N ASP A 19 -11.82 -34.71 5.15
CA ASP A 19 -12.06 -36.18 5.10
C ASP A 19 -12.65 -36.62 3.76
N GLU A 20 -13.36 -35.74 3.06
CA GLU A 20 -13.95 -35.98 1.75
C GLU A 20 -13.09 -35.47 0.59
N GLY A 21 -11.94 -34.81 0.89
CA GLY A 21 -11.11 -34.17 -0.10
C GLY A 21 -11.81 -33.00 -0.83
N VAL A 22 -12.76 -32.35 -0.18
CA VAL A 22 -13.54 -31.23 -0.75
C VAL A 22 -13.08 -29.93 -0.15
N PHE A 23 -12.67 -28.99 -1.02
CA PHE A 23 -12.45 -27.59 -0.67
C PHE A 23 -13.15 -26.69 -1.69
N ARG A 24 -14.10 -25.90 -1.25
CA ARG A 24 -14.86 -24.98 -2.11
C ARG A 24 -14.99 -23.62 -1.43
N VAL A 25 -14.91 -22.58 -2.23
CA VAL A 25 -15.08 -21.19 -1.77
C VAL A 25 -16.21 -20.57 -2.58
N ASP A 26 -17.15 -19.92 -1.89
CA ASP A 26 -18.20 -19.17 -2.57
C ASP A 26 -17.59 -18.00 -3.36
N ARG A 27 -18.04 -17.83 -4.61
CA ARG A 27 -17.51 -16.80 -5.49
C ARG A 27 -17.74 -15.36 -4.97
N SER A 28 -18.70 -15.16 -4.09
CA SER A 28 -18.94 -13.86 -3.45
C SER A 28 -17.72 -13.32 -2.72
N ILE A 29 -16.80 -14.20 -2.26
CA ILE A 29 -15.53 -13.79 -1.64
C ILE A 29 -14.68 -12.91 -2.58
N TYR A 30 -14.83 -13.07 -3.90
CA TYR A 30 -14.10 -12.30 -4.92
C TYR A 30 -14.91 -11.14 -5.52
N THR A 31 -16.22 -11.05 -5.20
CA THR A 31 -17.11 -10.10 -5.88
C THR A 31 -17.89 -9.20 -4.93
N ASP A 32 -17.91 -9.50 -3.62
CA ASP A 32 -18.60 -8.67 -2.63
C ASP A 32 -17.72 -7.50 -2.19
N PRO A 33 -18.12 -6.24 -2.43
CA PRO A 33 -17.35 -5.06 -2.04
C PRO A 33 -17.09 -4.99 -0.53
N SER A 34 -17.97 -5.51 0.31
CA SER A 34 -17.80 -5.48 1.78
C SER A 34 -16.68 -6.42 2.23
N ILE A 35 -16.47 -7.53 1.55
CA ILE A 35 -15.35 -8.45 1.79
C ILE A 35 -14.05 -7.78 1.34
N PHE A 36 -14.04 -7.18 0.16
CA PHE A 36 -12.89 -6.41 -0.31
C PHE A 36 -12.48 -5.29 0.66
N ASP A 37 -13.44 -4.51 1.16
CA ASP A 37 -13.17 -3.47 2.15
C ASP A 37 -12.58 -4.04 3.44
N ALA A 38 -13.07 -5.19 3.90
CA ALA A 38 -12.54 -5.87 5.07
C ALA A 38 -11.12 -6.43 4.84
N GLU A 39 -10.80 -6.93 3.65
CA GLU A 39 -9.44 -7.37 3.28
C GLU A 39 -8.46 -6.20 3.29
N ILE A 40 -8.83 -5.08 2.67
CA ILE A 40 -8.01 -3.86 2.67
C ILE A 40 -7.72 -3.43 4.11
N GLU A 41 -8.76 -3.27 4.92
CA GLU A 41 -8.61 -2.79 6.31
C GLU A 41 -7.85 -3.76 7.20
N ARG A 42 -8.09 -5.07 7.09
CA ARG A 42 -7.60 -6.05 8.06
C ARG A 42 -6.31 -6.73 7.64
N ILE A 43 -6.04 -6.82 6.34
CA ILE A 43 -4.87 -7.51 5.79
C ILE A 43 -3.87 -6.48 5.25
N PHE A 44 -4.25 -5.74 4.22
CA PHE A 44 -3.30 -4.88 3.50
C PHE A 44 -2.88 -3.64 4.29
N GLU A 45 -3.75 -3.06 5.12
CA GLU A 45 -3.44 -1.86 5.91
C GLU A 45 -2.91 -2.19 7.33
N LYS A 46 -2.95 -3.46 7.77
CA LYS A 46 -2.47 -3.88 9.10
C LYS A 46 -1.37 -4.93 9.07
N GLY A 47 -1.22 -5.63 7.95
CA GLY A 47 -0.25 -6.69 7.80
C GLY A 47 1.07 -6.23 7.17
N TRP A 48 1.94 -7.19 6.91
CA TRP A 48 3.14 -6.98 6.12
C TRP A 48 2.81 -7.01 4.63
N VAL A 49 3.19 -5.95 3.92
CA VAL A 49 2.96 -5.81 2.48
C VAL A 49 4.29 -5.64 1.77
N TYR A 50 4.49 -6.42 0.69
CA TYR A 50 5.63 -6.24 -0.18
C TYR A 50 5.52 -4.92 -0.95
N LEU A 51 6.53 -4.07 -0.87
CA LEU A 51 6.57 -2.78 -1.56
C LEU A 51 7.52 -2.79 -2.75
N CYS A 52 8.76 -3.22 -2.54
CA CYS A 52 9.78 -3.30 -3.57
C CYS A 52 10.95 -4.19 -3.14
N HIS A 53 11.78 -4.60 -4.08
CA HIS A 53 13.05 -5.22 -3.79
C HIS A 53 14.15 -4.16 -3.59
N GLU A 54 15.15 -4.44 -2.75
CA GLU A 54 16.25 -3.51 -2.48
C GLU A 54 16.97 -3.00 -3.73
N SER A 55 17.12 -3.84 -4.74
CA SER A 55 17.77 -3.45 -6.00
C SER A 55 17.04 -2.35 -6.77
N GLN A 56 15.74 -2.14 -6.50
CA GLN A 56 14.95 -1.07 -7.12
C GLN A 56 15.24 0.31 -6.50
N VAL A 57 15.87 0.31 -5.32
CA VAL A 57 16.34 1.50 -4.60
C VAL A 57 17.79 1.32 -4.15
N SER A 58 18.67 0.91 -5.08
CA SER A 58 20.04 0.47 -4.80
C SER A 58 20.98 1.58 -4.32
N GLU A 59 20.74 2.82 -4.73
CA GLU A 59 21.62 3.96 -4.44
C GLU A 59 20.92 5.01 -3.59
N ALA A 60 21.71 5.81 -2.85
CA ALA A 60 21.20 6.95 -2.10
C ALA A 60 20.34 7.87 -2.97
N ASN A 61 19.21 8.30 -2.42
CA ASN A 61 18.18 9.12 -3.05
C ASN A 61 17.39 8.41 -4.18
N CYS A 62 17.63 7.12 -4.45
CA CYS A 62 16.70 6.34 -5.27
C CYS A 62 15.39 6.13 -4.53
N TYR A 63 14.29 6.21 -5.25
CA TYR A 63 12.96 5.99 -4.71
C TYR A 63 12.15 5.03 -5.57
N PHE A 64 11.18 4.37 -4.93
CA PHE A 64 10.18 3.53 -5.57
C PHE A 64 8.80 3.82 -4.97
N ALA A 65 7.83 4.19 -5.81
CA ALA A 65 6.45 4.44 -5.42
C ALA A 65 5.63 3.16 -5.55
N SER A 66 4.81 2.88 -4.54
CA SER A 66 3.93 1.73 -4.43
C SER A 66 2.68 2.11 -3.67
N ASP A 67 1.82 1.13 -3.37
CA ASP A 67 0.62 1.32 -2.59
C ASP A 67 0.54 0.30 -1.45
N ILE A 68 0.00 0.72 -0.31
CA ILE A 68 -0.42 -0.15 0.80
C ILE A 68 -1.92 0.00 0.91
N GLY A 69 -2.66 -1.01 0.46
CA GLY A 69 -4.12 -0.91 0.36
C GLY A 69 -4.52 0.31 -0.49
N ARG A 70 -5.13 1.31 0.15
CA ARG A 70 -5.56 2.56 -0.50
C ARG A 70 -4.57 3.72 -0.33
N HIS A 71 -3.43 3.48 0.32
CA HIS A 71 -2.47 4.52 0.66
C HIS A 71 -1.28 4.51 -0.30
N PRO A 72 -1.10 5.54 -1.15
CA PRO A 72 0.10 5.67 -1.95
C PRO A 72 1.30 5.92 -1.03
N VAL A 73 2.37 5.15 -1.22
CA VAL A 73 3.60 5.26 -0.44
C VAL A 73 4.81 5.41 -1.35
N VAL A 74 5.89 5.91 -0.80
CA VAL A 74 7.19 5.98 -1.46
C VAL A 74 8.27 5.44 -0.55
N VAL A 75 9.05 4.48 -1.05
CA VAL A 75 10.25 3.95 -0.41
C VAL A 75 11.45 4.71 -0.95
N VAL A 76 12.33 5.18 -0.07
CA VAL A 76 13.51 5.96 -0.44
C VAL A 76 14.75 5.40 0.25
N ARG A 77 15.84 5.23 -0.50
CA ARG A 77 17.16 4.90 0.05
C ARG A 77 17.81 6.16 0.60
N GLN A 78 18.14 6.15 1.88
CA GLN A 78 18.83 7.23 2.56
C GLN A 78 20.34 7.26 2.22
N LYS A 79 21.00 8.36 2.56
CA LYS A 79 22.47 8.51 2.37
C LYS A 79 23.29 7.53 3.20
N ASP A 80 22.79 7.14 4.38
CA ASP A 80 23.38 6.14 5.28
C ASP A 80 23.04 4.70 4.88
N LYS A 81 22.41 4.51 3.72
CA LYS A 81 21.92 3.24 3.16
C LYS A 81 20.69 2.64 3.85
N SER A 82 20.14 3.27 4.87
CA SER A 82 18.85 2.87 5.44
C SER A 82 17.71 3.11 4.44
N LEU A 83 16.54 2.51 4.72
CA LEU A 83 15.32 2.72 3.95
C LEU A 83 14.34 3.54 4.78
N SER A 84 13.70 4.51 4.16
CA SER A 84 12.50 5.18 4.67
C SER A 84 11.31 4.84 3.79
N CYS A 85 10.14 4.73 4.42
CA CYS A 85 8.86 4.63 3.69
C CYS A 85 7.89 5.62 4.32
N PHE A 86 7.22 6.40 3.48
CA PHE A 86 6.23 7.38 3.93
C PHE A 86 5.13 7.58 2.88
N ILE A 87 4.04 8.23 3.29
CA ILE A 87 2.90 8.50 2.40
C ILE A 87 3.35 9.42 1.26
N ASN A 88 3.12 8.98 0.02
CA ASN A 88 3.48 9.70 -1.21
C ASN A 88 2.50 10.85 -1.51
N VAL A 89 2.14 11.62 -0.48
CA VAL A 89 1.13 12.69 -0.57
C VAL A 89 1.63 13.96 0.07
N CYS A 90 1.46 15.07 -0.62
CA CYS A 90 1.78 16.40 -0.09
C CYS A 90 0.78 16.78 1.00
N SER A 91 1.29 17.11 2.20
CA SER A 91 0.48 17.52 3.35
C SER A 91 -0.27 18.85 3.16
N HIS A 92 0.04 19.61 2.10
CA HIS A 92 -0.65 20.85 1.80
C HIS A 92 -2.08 20.61 1.27
N ARG A 93 -2.23 19.84 0.18
CA ARG A 93 -3.53 19.62 -0.50
C ARG A 93 -3.63 18.24 -1.17
N GLY A 94 -2.94 17.23 -0.69
CA GLY A 94 -3.15 15.85 -1.09
C GLY A 94 -2.60 15.44 -2.46
N ALA A 95 -1.80 16.28 -3.14
CA ALA A 95 -1.19 15.89 -4.41
C ALA A 95 -0.08 14.86 -4.21
N LEU A 96 0.08 13.91 -5.13
CA LEU A 96 1.22 13.00 -5.13
C LEU A 96 2.55 13.76 -5.20
N LEU A 97 3.49 13.42 -4.33
CA LEU A 97 4.85 13.98 -4.33
C LEU A 97 5.62 13.52 -5.56
N THR A 98 5.52 12.22 -5.87
CA THR A 98 6.04 11.67 -7.11
C THR A 98 4.99 10.83 -7.83
N PRO A 99 4.61 11.20 -9.07
CA PRO A 99 3.76 10.37 -9.93
C PRO A 99 4.57 9.31 -10.68
N LYS A 100 5.91 9.37 -10.66
CA LYS A 100 6.78 8.37 -11.28
C LYS A 100 6.94 7.19 -10.35
N LYS A 101 6.87 5.98 -10.91
CA LYS A 101 7.02 4.74 -10.15
C LYS A 101 8.41 4.59 -9.51
N GLN A 102 9.45 5.10 -10.18
CA GLN A 102 10.82 5.07 -9.65
C GLN A 102 11.63 6.25 -10.17
N GLY A 103 12.69 6.58 -9.45
CA GLY A 103 13.59 7.66 -9.83
C GLY A 103 14.66 7.92 -8.77
N LYS A 104 15.39 9.03 -8.94
CA LYS A 104 16.42 9.48 -7.99
C LYS A 104 16.24 10.98 -7.75
N ALA A 105 16.08 11.36 -6.49
CA ALA A 105 15.89 12.75 -6.09
C ALA A 105 16.35 12.98 -4.64
N ALA A 106 17.13 14.02 -4.40
CA ALA A 106 17.55 14.39 -3.05
C ALA A 106 16.42 14.99 -2.21
N THR A 107 15.40 15.53 -2.88
CA THR A 107 14.14 16.00 -2.30
C THR A 107 12.99 15.67 -3.25
N LEU A 108 11.83 15.34 -2.70
CA LEU A 108 10.61 15.18 -3.45
C LEU A 108 9.82 16.49 -3.39
N THR A 109 9.71 17.18 -4.52
CA THR A 109 9.06 18.49 -4.59
C THR A 109 7.68 18.38 -5.21
N CYS A 110 6.65 18.79 -4.48
CA CYS A 110 5.28 18.86 -4.96
C CYS A 110 5.17 19.84 -6.13
N ARG A 111 4.64 19.37 -7.26
CA ARG A 111 4.54 20.16 -8.49
C ARG A 111 3.49 21.27 -8.44
N PHE A 112 2.58 21.24 -7.43
CA PHE A 112 1.52 22.23 -7.32
C PHE A 112 2.02 23.56 -6.75
N HIS A 113 2.66 23.55 -5.57
CA HIS A 113 3.06 24.78 -4.88
C HIS A 113 4.50 24.76 -4.36
N GLY A 114 5.30 23.77 -4.81
CA GLY A 114 6.73 23.71 -4.51
C GLY A 114 7.11 23.23 -3.11
N TRP A 115 6.14 22.72 -2.31
CA TRP A 115 6.48 22.12 -1.02
C TRP A 115 7.42 20.94 -1.23
N SER A 116 8.53 20.95 -0.50
CA SER A 116 9.62 19.98 -0.68
C SER A 116 9.79 19.12 0.56
N TYR A 117 10.05 17.84 0.32
CA TYR A 117 10.17 16.82 1.34
C TYR A 117 11.54 16.15 1.23
N SER A 118 12.23 16.00 2.35
CA SER A 118 13.47 15.24 2.43
C SER A 118 13.21 13.74 2.22
N CYS A 119 14.29 12.97 2.03
CA CYS A 119 14.21 11.52 1.80
C CYS A 119 13.63 10.73 2.99
N ASP A 120 13.51 11.32 4.16
CA ASP A 120 12.86 10.76 5.34
C ASP A 120 11.39 11.21 5.52
N GLY A 121 10.85 11.96 4.54
CA GLY A 121 9.45 12.38 4.51
C GLY A 121 9.14 13.68 5.24
N ARG A 122 10.11 14.36 5.84
CA ARG A 122 9.88 15.66 6.49
C ARG A 122 9.72 16.77 5.46
N CYS A 123 8.73 17.64 5.65
CA CYS A 123 8.58 18.86 4.87
C CYS A 123 9.70 19.83 5.25
N VAL A 124 10.49 20.28 4.27
CA VAL A 124 11.67 21.14 4.48
C VAL A 124 11.52 22.52 3.83
N ARG A 125 10.45 22.72 3.02
CA ARG A 125 10.14 24.01 2.39
C ARG A 125 8.67 24.11 2.02
#